data_02c1d149e4cd444df21def84455f97d3
#
_entry.id   02c1d149e4cd444df21def84455f97d3
#
_cell.length_a   1.000
_cell.length_b   1.000
_cell.length_c   1.000
_cell.angle_alpha   90.00
_cell.angle_beta   90.00
_cell.angle_gamma   90.00
#
_symmetry.space_group_name_H-M   'P 1'
#
loop_
_entity.id
_entity.type
_entity.pdbx_description
1 polymer ?
#
loop_
_entity_poly.entity_id
_entity_poly.type
_entity_poly.pdbx_seq_one_letter_code
_entity_poly.pdbx_strand_id
1 'polypeptide(L)'
;MRLFLLILQLKILHAGYVSKFPLVSRLKSASQKEIPLSMRRINEIFYSLQGEGYHTGIPAVFVRFSGCNLRCPFCDTQHEEGTLMSDEDIVMEVAKYSTQVVILTGGEPGLWIDEKLVDALHHEGKYVCIETNGTCLLPENIDWVTCSPKEGAKINLDRIDEVKVVYVGQDVSAYLDLSASHYFLQPCSCANTEEVIAYILQHPEWRLSLQTHKLLQIP
;
A
#
# COMPACT_ATOMS: atom_id res chain seq x y z
N MET A 1 -37.71 -11.98 -44.69
CA MET A 1 -37.23 -13.26 -45.23
C MET A 1 -35.75 -13.33 -45.60
N ARG A 2 -34.95 -12.23 -45.50
CA ARG A 2 -33.51 -12.22 -45.80
C ARG A 2 -32.58 -12.36 -44.55
N LEU A 3 -33.12 -12.17 -43.36
CA LEU A 3 -32.32 -12.24 -42.11
C LEU A 3 -32.17 -13.66 -41.54
N PHE A 4 -33.12 -14.57 -41.90
CA PHE A 4 -33.14 -15.96 -41.41
C PHE A 4 -32.16 -16.88 -42.17
N LEU A 5 -31.82 -16.53 -43.43
CA LEU A 5 -30.82 -17.32 -44.19
C LEU A 5 -29.38 -17.04 -43.81
N LEU A 6 -29.07 -15.87 -43.24
CA LEU A 6 -27.70 -15.51 -42.83
C LEU A 6 -27.27 -16.23 -41.55
N ILE A 7 -28.23 -16.56 -40.67
CA ILE A 7 -27.94 -17.24 -39.39
C ILE A 7 -27.72 -18.74 -39.62
N LEU A 8 -28.33 -19.33 -40.67
CA LEU A 8 -28.14 -20.74 -41.00
C LEU A 8 -26.79 -20.99 -41.71
N GLN A 9 -26.29 -20.06 -42.48
CA GLN A 9 -24.97 -20.19 -43.13
C GLN A 9 -23.78 -20.04 -42.17
N LEU A 10 -23.93 -19.29 -41.08
CA LEU A 10 -22.89 -19.16 -40.04
C LEU A 10 -22.78 -20.39 -39.12
N LYS A 11 -23.85 -21.20 -39.00
CA LYS A 11 -23.83 -22.46 -38.23
C LYS A 11 -23.19 -23.63 -38.96
N ILE A 12 -23.15 -23.61 -40.28
CA ILE A 12 -22.58 -24.71 -41.09
C ILE A 12 -21.07 -24.54 -41.27
N LEU A 13 -20.53 -23.29 -41.18
CA LEU A 13 -19.09 -23.00 -41.23
C LEU A 13 -18.36 -23.31 -39.93
N HIS A 14 -19.08 -23.47 -38.79
CA HIS A 14 -18.46 -23.76 -37.48
C HIS A 14 -18.31 -25.25 -37.17
N ALA A 15 -18.95 -26.12 -37.91
CA ALA A 15 -18.92 -27.58 -37.70
C ALA A 15 -17.79 -28.31 -38.48
N GLY A 16 -17.08 -27.64 -39.40
CA GLY A 16 -16.11 -28.26 -40.27
C GLY A 16 -14.61 -27.97 -39.97
N TYR A 17 -14.31 -27.15 -38.93
CA TYR A 17 -12.93 -26.68 -38.73
C TYR A 17 -12.24 -27.17 -37.45
N VAL A 18 -12.84 -28.09 -36.69
CA VAL A 18 -12.31 -28.56 -35.40
C VAL A 18 -11.46 -29.85 -35.49
N SER A 19 -11.23 -30.40 -36.66
CA SER A 19 -10.56 -31.71 -36.76
C SER A 19 -9.10 -31.73 -37.33
N LYS A 20 -8.42 -30.57 -37.40
CA LYS A 20 -7.04 -30.56 -38.00
C LYS A 20 -5.98 -29.79 -37.18
N PHE A 21 -6.07 -29.67 -35.88
CA PHE A 21 -4.93 -29.22 -35.06
C PHE A 21 -4.67 -30.21 -33.92
N PRO A 22 -3.64 -31.08 -34.01
CA PRO A 22 -3.27 -31.98 -32.93
C PRO A 22 -2.31 -31.33 -31.93
N LEU A 23 -2.61 -30.07 -31.45
CA LEU A 23 -1.74 -29.36 -30.53
C LEU A 23 -2.40 -28.93 -29.22
N VAL A 24 -3.61 -29.42 -28.93
CA VAL A 24 -4.33 -29.05 -27.66
C VAL A 24 -4.19 -30.12 -26.57
N SER A 25 -3.49 -31.26 -26.86
CA SER A 25 -3.32 -32.35 -25.88
C SER A 25 -2.02 -32.31 -25.08
N ARG A 26 -1.24 -31.23 -25.11
CA ARG A 26 0.04 -31.11 -24.36
C ARG A 26 0.09 -30.00 -23.29
N LEU A 27 -1.04 -29.43 -22.89
CA LEU A 27 -1.11 -28.48 -21.77
C LEU A 27 -1.74 -29.13 -20.52
N LYS A 28 -1.42 -30.39 -20.26
CA LYS A 28 -1.69 -31.00 -18.95
C LYS A 28 -0.36 -31.38 -18.33
N SER A 29 -0.08 -30.73 -17.20
CA SER A 29 1.05 -30.89 -16.26
C SER A 29 2.21 -29.89 -16.41
N ALA A 30 1.93 -28.58 -16.38
CA ALA A 30 2.78 -27.75 -15.55
C ALA A 30 2.30 -28.00 -14.13
N SER A 31 3.08 -28.65 -13.28
CA SER A 31 2.83 -28.72 -11.86
C SER A 31 2.69 -27.29 -11.36
N GLN A 32 1.47 -26.88 -10.97
CA GLN A 32 1.29 -25.73 -10.10
C GLN A 32 2.10 -26.10 -8.87
N LYS A 33 3.32 -25.58 -8.76
CA LYS A 33 4.01 -25.49 -7.49
C LYS A 33 3.01 -24.75 -6.60
N GLU A 34 2.44 -25.45 -5.64
CA GLU A 34 1.69 -24.83 -4.56
C GLU A 34 2.64 -23.80 -3.95
N ILE A 35 2.36 -22.53 -4.21
CA ILE A 35 3.06 -21.41 -3.55
C ILE A 35 2.63 -21.55 -2.08
N PRO A 36 3.57 -21.70 -1.13
CA PRO A 36 3.18 -21.79 0.27
C PRO A 36 2.38 -20.54 0.59
N LEU A 37 1.16 -20.70 1.11
CA LEU A 37 0.32 -19.62 1.60
C LEU A 37 1.14 -18.84 2.64
N SER A 38 1.59 -17.64 2.29
CA SER A 38 2.20 -16.75 3.27
C SER A 38 1.09 -16.17 4.15
N MET A 39 1.26 -16.30 5.47
CA MET A 39 0.31 -15.77 6.43
C MET A 39 0.83 -14.46 6.96
N ARG A 40 -0.02 -13.44 6.95
CA ARG A 40 0.28 -12.09 7.45
C ARG A 40 -0.59 -11.81 8.67
N ARG A 41 -0.05 -11.12 9.64
CA ARG A 41 -0.85 -10.70 10.80
C ARG A 41 -1.46 -9.34 10.52
N ILE A 42 -2.76 -9.32 10.25
CA ILE A 42 -3.52 -8.14 9.89
C ILE A 42 -4.32 -7.66 11.11
N ASN A 43 -4.18 -6.38 11.43
CA ASN A 43 -4.96 -5.71 12.46
C ASN A 43 -6.36 -5.38 11.92
N GLU A 44 -6.41 -4.68 10.79
CA GLU A 44 -7.65 -4.31 10.11
C GLU A 44 -7.43 -4.04 8.62
N ILE A 45 -8.49 -4.17 7.83
CA ILE A 45 -8.55 -3.69 6.44
C ILE A 45 -9.80 -2.81 6.33
N PHE A 46 -9.63 -1.56 5.88
CA PHE A 46 -10.73 -0.60 5.77
C PHE A 46 -10.57 0.33 4.57
N TYR A 47 -11.67 0.94 4.14
CA TYR A 47 -11.71 1.88 3.04
C TYR A 47 -12.00 3.28 3.57
N SER A 48 -11.13 4.23 3.26
CA SER A 48 -11.26 5.62 3.70
C SER A 48 -10.53 6.57 2.75
N LEU A 49 -10.36 7.83 3.17
CA LEU A 49 -9.49 8.79 2.51
C LEU A 49 -8.10 8.76 3.17
N GLN A 50 -7.03 8.83 2.36
CA GLN A 50 -5.70 9.11 2.92
C GLN A 50 -5.73 10.49 3.59
N GLY A 51 -5.42 10.49 4.89
CA GLY A 51 -5.49 11.71 5.72
C GLY A 51 -4.18 12.46 5.84
N GLU A 52 -3.06 11.93 5.30
CA GLU A 52 -1.71 12.42 5.57
C GLU A 52 -0.85 12.49 4.30
N GLY A 53 0.17 13.37 4.34
CA GLY A 53 1.21 13.43 3.33
C GLY A 53 0.76 13.84 1.93
N TYR A 54 1.51 13.35 0.94
CA TYR A 54 1.32 13.73 -0.47
C TYR A 54 -0.04 13.30 -1.03
N HIS A 55 -0.51 12.13 -0.65
CA HIS A 55 -1.75 11.56 -1.15
C HIS A 55 -3.00 11.95 -0.34
N THR A 56 -2.92 12.98 0.52
CA THR A 56 -4.07 13.43 1.31
C THR A 56 -5.30 13.68 0.43
N GLY A 57 -6.44 13.11 0.85
CA GLY A 57 -7.75 13.28 0.22
C GLY A 57 -8.10 12.24 -0.84
N ILE A 58 -7.17 11.37 -1.25
CA ILE A 58 -7.51 10.31 -2.19
C ILE A 58 -8.17 9.10 -1.49
N PRO A 59 -9.17 8.46 -2.11
CA PRO A 59 -9.77 7.24 -1.58
C PRO A 59 -8.79 6.07 -1.70
N ALA A 60 -8.58 5.34 -0.61
CA ALA A 60 -7.65 4.23 -0.53
C ALA A 60 -8.18 3.09 0.36
N VAL A 61 -7.78 1.86 0.06
CA VAL A 61 -7.92 0.73 0.99
C VAL A 61 -6.68 0.66 1.85
N PHE A 62 -6.86 0.70 3.15
CA PHE A 62 -5.77 0.56 4.11
C PHE A 62 -5.68 -0.90 4.56
N VAL A 63 -4.49 -1.47 4.47
CA VAL A 63 -4.14 -2.78 5.03
C VAL A 63 -3.20 -2.52 6.20
N ARG A 64 -3.73 -2.60 7.42
CA ARG A 64 -2.97 -2.37 8.66
C ARG A 64 -2.42 -3.67 9.19
N PHE A 65 -1.10 -3.80 9.17
CA PHE A 65 -0.38 -4.94 9.74
C PHE A 65 -0.22 -4.78 11.25
N SER A 66 -0.20 -5.91 11.97
CA SER A 66 0.06 -5.96 13.39
C SER A 66 1.54 -6.17 13.68
N GLY A 67 1.98 -5.60 14.81
CA GLY A 67 3.36 -5.68 15.27
C GLY A 67 4.25 -4.58 14.71
N CYS A 68 5.16 -4.10 15.54
CA CYS A 68 6.17 -3.11 15.19
C CYS A 68 7.49 -3.46 15.89
N ASN A 69 8.60 -3.21 15.22
CA ASN A 69 9.94 -3.38 15.79
C ASN A 69 10.41 -2.17 16.62
N LEU A 70 9.62 -1.09 16.66
CA LEU A 70 9.87 0.09 17.48
C LEU A 70 8.75 0.29 18.51
N ARG A 71 9.03 1.10 19.55
CA ARG A 71 8.07 1.49 20.60
C ARG A 71 8.15 3.01 20.79
N CYS A 72 7.42 3.73 19.93
CA CYS A 72 7.40 5.19 19.98
C CYS A 72 6.44 5.67 21.08
N PRO A 73 6.84 6.62 21.96
CA PRO A 73 5.99 7.10 23.03
C PRO A 73 4.76 7.87 22.54
N PHE A 74 4.80 8.37 21.30
CA PHE A 74 3.70 9.10 20.65
C PHE A 74 2.90 8.23 19.67
N CYS A 75 3.08 6.90 19.68
CA CYS A 75 2.36 6.00 18.78
C CYS A 75 0.86 6.05 19.08
N ASP A 76 0.06 6.37 18.07
CA ASP A 76 -1.39 6.42 18.14
C ASP A 76 -2.09 5.18 17.54
N THR A 77 -1.30 4.20 17.08
CA THR A 77 -1.80 2.97 16.48
C THR A 77 -1.77 1.81 17.47
N GLN A 78 -2.93 1.18 17.67
CA GLN A 78 -3.04 -0.08 18.40
C GLN A 78 -2.75 -1.24 17.42
N HIS A 79 -1.53 -1.77 17.46
CA HIS A 79 -1.06 -2.79 16.51
C HIS A 79 -0.68 -4.12 17.17
N GLU A 80 -1.04 -4.34 18.44
CA GLU A 80 -0.69 -5.56 19.16
C GLU A 80 -1.62 -6.74 18.84
N GLU A 81 -2.90 -6.45 18.53
CA GLU A 81 -3.90 -7.44 18.13
C GLU A 81 -3.89 -7.64 16.62
N GLY A 82 -4.39 -8.78 16.15
CA GLY A 82 -4.55 -9.05 14.73
C GLY A 82 -4.84 -10.50 14.43
N THR A 83 -5.42 -10.72 13.25
CA THR A 83 -5.80 -12.02 12.72
C THR A 83 -4.80 -12.44 11.63
N LEU A 84 -4.48 -13.74 11.59
CA LEU A 84 -3.68 -14.29 10.49
C LEU A 84 -4.57 -14.39 9.24
N MET A 85 -4.12 -13.78 8.14
CA MET A 85 -4.77 -13.84 6.83
C MET A 85 -3.76 -14.33 5.78
N SER A 86 -4.22 -15.08 4.81
CA SER A 86 -3.42 -15.43 3.64
C SER A 86 -3.30 -14.25 2.67
N ASP A 87 -2.31 -14.27 1.78
CA ASP A 87 -2.18 -13.24 0.75
C ASP A 87 -3.44 -13.18 -0.13
N GLU A 88 -4.04 -14.35 -0.44
CA GLU A 88 -5.29 -14.43 -1.19
C GLU A 88 -6.45 -13.78 -0.45
N ASP A 89 -6.59 -14.00 0.86
CA ASP A 89 -7.66 -13.38 1.67
C ASP A 89 -7.50 -11.86 1.73
N ILE A 90 -6.26 -11.36 1.86
CA ILE A 90 -5.97 -9.92 1.84
C ILE A 90 -6.36 -9.33 0.49
N VAL A 91 -5.95 -9.95 -0.61
CA VAL A 91 -6.24 -9.50 -1.98
C VAL A 91 -7.75 -9.53 -2.25
N MET A 92 -8.45 -10.60 -1.84
CA MET A 92 -9.91 -10.69 -1.97
C MET A 92 -10.62 -9.58 -1.17
N GLU A 93 -10.15 -9.24 0.02
CA GLU A 93 -10.72 -8.16 0.83
C GLU A 93 -10.52 -6.80 0.15
N VAL A 94 -9.31 -6.53 -0.32
CA VAL A 94 -8.95 -5.31 -1.05
C VAL A 94 -9.74 -5.17 -2.36
N ALA A 95 -9.98 -6.26 -3.08
CA ALA A 95 -10.69 -6.27 -4.36
C ALA A 95 -12.19 -5.90 -4.24
N LYS A 96 -12.77 -5.93 -3.04
CA LYS A 96 -14.15 -5.47 -2.81
C LYS A 96 -14.36 -3.98 -3.10
N TYR A 97 -13.29 -3.20 -3.12
CA TYR A 97 -13.32 -1.74 -3.28
C TYR A 97 -12.80 -1.33 -4.65
N SER A 98 -13.52 -0.43 -5.32
CA SER A 98 -13.22 0.01 -6.68
C SER A 98 -12.02 0.98 -6.78
N THR A 99 -11.50 1.49 -5.65
CA THR A 99 -10.30 2.36 -5.66
C THR A 99 -9.09 1.60 -6.19
N GLN A 100 -8.21 2.33 -6.87
CA GLN A 100 -6.94 1.78 -7.35
C GLN A 100 -5.84 1.81 -6.28
N VAL A 101 -5.98 2.64 -5.22
CA VAL A 101 -4.91 2.84 -4.25
C VAL A 101 -5.09 1.93 -3.04
N VAL A 102 -4.01 1.24 -2.70
CA VAL A 102 -3.85 0.46 -1.47
C VAL A 102 -2.69 1.03 -0.66
N ILE A 103 -2.91 1.21 0.63
CA ILE A 103 -1.88 1.71 1.55
C ILE A 103 -1.57 0.61 2.57
N LEU A 104 -0.37 0.07 2.47
CA LEU A 104 0.18 -0.88 3.44
C LEU A 104 0.74 -0.09 4.62
N THR A 105 0.16 -0.27 5.80
CA THR A 105 0.46 0.53 6.99
C THR A 105 0.40 -0.34 8.26
N GLY A 106 0.34 0.26 9.43
CA GLY A 106 0.07 -0.42 10.69
C GLY A 106 1.14 -0.19 11.75
N GLY A 107 1.65 -1.25 12.37
CA GLY A 107 2.86 -1.19 13.16
C GLY A 107 4.06 -0.90 12.28
N GLU A 108 4.72 -1.96 11.80
CA GLU A 108 5.73 -1.84 10.72
C GLU A 108 5.41 -2.88 9.62
N PRO A 109 4.85 -2.44 8.48
CA PRO A 109 4.49 -3.35 7.39
C PRO A 109 5.71 -4.03 6.77
N GLY A 110 6.90 -3.41 6.78
CA GLY A 110 8.13 -3.99 6.28
C GLY A 110 8.56 -5.30 6.96
N LEU A 111 7.99 -5.64 8.13
CA LEU A 111 8.20 -6.94 8.77
C LEU A 111 7.43 -8.08 8.10
N TRP A 112 6.44 -7.75 7.27
CA TRP A 112 5.44 -8.70 6.78
C TRP A 112 5.38 -8.84 5.27
N ILE A 113 5.72 -7.78 4.53
CA ILE A 113 5.52 -7.72 3.08
C ILE A 113 6.68 -8.33 2.31
N ASP A 114 6.37 -8.86 1.14
CA ASP A 114 7.31 -9.33 0.14
C ASP A 114 6.78 -9.01 -1.28
N GLU A 115 7.62 -9.23 -2.29
CA GLU A 115 7.28 -8.98 -3.70
C GLU A 115 6.00 -9.71 -4.13
N LYS A 116 5.73 -10.91 -3.58
CA LYS A 116 4.57 -11.73 -3.99
C LYS A 116 3.25 -11.09 -3.61
N LEU A 117 3.15 -10.53 -2.38
CA LEU A 117 1.95 -9.82 -1.96
C LEU A 117 1.75 -8.56 -2.81
N VAL A 118 2.82 -7.80 -3.08
CA VAL A 118 2.75 -6.61 -3.91
C VAL A 118 2.33 -6.95 -5.35
N ASP A 119 2.94 -7.99 -5.96
CA ASP A 119 2.54 -8.48 -7.28
C ASP A 119 1.08 -8.92 -7.34
N ALA A 120 0.60 -9.60 -6.29
CA ALA A 120 -0.80 -10.03 -6.22
C ALA A 120 -1.76 -8.84 -6.17
N LEU A 121 -1.42 -7.77 -5.45
CA LEU A 121 -2.19 -6.52 -5.46
C LEU A 121 -2.13 -5.81 -6.83
N HIS A 122 -0.97 -5.81 -7.49
CA HIS A 122 -0.83 -5.27 -8.85
C HIS A 122 -1.68 -6.04 -9.87
N HIS A 123 -1.80 -7.37 -9.74
CA HIS A 123 -2.67 -8.17 -10.62
C HIS A 123 -4.16 -7.77 -10.49
N GLU A 124 -4.57 -7.25 -9.32
CA GLU A 124 -5.90 -6.66 -9.11
C GLU A 124 -5.98 -5.17 -9.56
N GLY A 125 -4.96 -4.68 -10.26
CA GLY A 125 -4.91 -3.30 -10.79
C GLY A 125 -4.71 -2.25 -9.70
N LYS A 126 -4.11 -2.61 -8.56
CA LYS A 126 -3.87 -1.68 -7.45
C LYS A 126 -2.51 -1.00 -7.59
N TYR A 127 -2.46 0.27 -7.22
CA TYR A 127 -1.27 1.07 -6.99
C TYR A 127 -0.91 0.95 -5.50
N VAL A 128 0.25 0.39 -5.19
CA VAL A 128 0.62 -0.01 -3.84
C VAL A 128 1.53 1.01 -3.19
N CYS A 129 1.00 1.70 -2.18
CA CYS A 129 1.74 2.61 -1.31
C CYS A 129 2.12 1.92 0.00
N ILE A 130 3.22 2.35 0.61
CA ILE A 130 3.60 1.91 1.96
C ILE A 130 3.87 3.11 2.87
N GLU A 131 3.46 2.97 4.13
CA GLU A 131 3.81 3.83 5.26
C GLU A 131 4.71 3.05 6.22
N THR A 132 6.00 3.37 6.27
CA THR A 132 7.00 2.60 7.03
C THR A 132 7.83 3.50 7.93
N ASN A 133 8.37 2.95 9.01
CA ASN A 133 9.39 3.63 9.83
C ASN A 133 10.80 3.62 9.18
N GLY A 134 10.95 2.90 8.06
CA GLY A 134 12.16 2.87 7.27
C GLY A 134 13.26 1.92 7.75
N THR A 135 13.04 1.15 8.79
CA THR A 135 14.10 0.29 9.38
C THR A 135 14.25 -1.06 8.70
N CYS A 136 13.26 -1.47 7.90
CA CYS A 136 13.26 -2.73 7.15
C CYS A 136 13.58 -2.48 5.68
N LEU A 137 14.23 -3.45 5.03
CA LEU A 137 14.29 -3.49 3.56
C LEU A 137 12.87 -3.74 3.01
N LEU A 138 12.58 -3.12 1.88
CA LEU A 138 11.28 -3.22 1.21
C LEU A 138 11.42 -3.92 -0.15
N PRO A 139 10.34 -4.56 -0.64
CA PRO A 139 10.25 -5.01 -2.03
C PRO A 139 10.44 -3.84 -3.01
N GLU A 140 11.17 -4.09 -4.11
CA GLU A 140 11.45 -3.07 -5.12
C GLU A 140 10.21 -2.66 -5.93
N ASN A 141 9.21 -3.55 -6.00
CA ASN A 141 7.98 -3.37 -6.78
C ASN A 141 6.88 -2.54 -6.08
N ILE A 142 7.16 -1.90 -4.93
CA ILE A 142 6.24 -0.93 -4.32
C ILE A 142 6.21 0.35 -5.15
N ASP A 143 5.01 0.90 -5.41
CA ASP A 143 4.86 2.09 -6.27
C ASP A 143 5.20 3.40 -5.55
N TRP A 144 4.90 3.52 -4.26
CA TRP A 144 5.15 4.72 -3.45
C TRP A 144 5.61 4.40 -2.04
N VAL A 145 6.73 4.96 -1.63
CA VAL A 145 7.32 4.75 -0.31
C VAL A 145 7.28 6.04 0.50
N THR A 146 6.43 6.06 1.53
CA THR A 146 6.42 7.07 2.58
C THR A 146 7.24 6.57 3.77
N CYS A 147 8.38 7.19 4.01
CA CYS A 147 9.22 6.95 5.19
C CYS A 147 8.83 7.90 6.31
N SER A 148 8.44 7.36 7.46
CA SER A 148 8.23 8.12 8.70
C SER A 148 9.35 7.81 9.69
N PRO A 149 10.55 8.43 9.53
CA PRO A 149 11.71 8.10 10.33
C PRO A 149 11.46 8.40 11.81
N LYS A 150 12.09 7.61 12.66
CA LYS A 150 12.02 7.77 14.12
C LYS A 150 13.39 8.10 14.67
N GLU A 151 13.43 8.97 15.66
CA GLU A 151 14.68 9.39 16.30
C GLU A 151 15.50 8.19 16.76
N GLY A 152 16.79 8.18 16.42
CA GLY A 152 17.72 7.10 16.75
C GLY A 152 17.55 5.80 15.93
N ALA A 153 16.56 5.69 15.09
CA ALA A 153 16.38 4.53 14.22
C ALA A 153 17.20 4.67 12.91
N LYS A 154 17.91 3.61 12.55
CA LYS A 154 18.65 3.56 11.28
C LYS A 154 17.67 3.31 10.12
N ILE A 155 17.75 4.17 9.10
CA ILE A 155 17.01 3.96 7.85
C ILE A 155 17.79 3.00 6.96
N ASN A 156 17.08 1.99 6.43
CA ASN A 156 17.61 0.93 5.56
C ASN A 156 16.87 0.87 4.22
N LEU A 157 16.33 2.00 3.74
CA LEU A 157 15.59 2.08 2.49
C LEU A 157 16.50 2.52 1.34
N ASP A 158 16.36 1.88 0.19
CA ASP A 158 17.08 2.24 -1.05
C ASP A 158 16.35 3.35 -1.82
N ARG A 159 15.02 3.47 -1.64
CA ARG A 159 14.17 4.48 -2.27
C ARG A 159 13.18 5.06 -1.25
N ILE A 160 13.01 6.38 -1.30
CA ILE A 160 12.01 7.12 -0.54
C ILE A 160 11.37 8.14 -1.47
N ASP A 161 10.04 8.10 -1.62
CA ASP A 161 9.30 9.09 -2.40
C ASP A 161 8.91 10.27 -1.50
N GLU A 162 8.58 9.99 -0.25
CA GLU A 162 8.14 10.96 0.75
C GLU A 162 8.78 10.68 2.12
N VAL A 163 9.34 11.72 2.72
CA VAL A 163 9.70 11.73 4.15
C VAL A 163 8.61 12.47 4.92
N LYS A 164 7.98 11.80 5.89
CA LYS A 164 6.93 12.36 6.74
C LYS A 164 7.30 12.21 8.22
N VAL A 165 7.70 13.31 8.85
CA VAL A 165 8.18 13.34 10.23
C VAL A 165 7.10 13.83 11.18
N VAL A 166 6.76 13.03 12.20
CA VAL A 166 5.97 13.51 13.33
C VAL A 166 6.86 14.43 14.17
N TYR A 167 6.48 15.71 14.24
CA TYR A 167 7.25 16.74 14.93
C TYR A 167 6.82 16.81 16.40
N VAL A 168 7.80 16.68 17.29
CA VAL A 168 7.64 16.77 18.74
C VAL A 168 8.66 17.71 19.38
N GLY A 169 9.22 18.64 18.58
CA GLY A 169 10.24 19.61 19.01
C GLY A 169 11.68 19.12 18.83
N GLN A 170 11.90 17.95 18.21
CA GLN A 170 13.23 17.43 17.91
C GLN A 170 13.90 18.16 16.74
N ASP A 171 15.23 18.03 16.63
CA ASP A 171 15.94 18.44 15.41
C ASP A 171 15.58 17.52 14.24
N VAL A 172 15.05 18.12 13.17
CA VAL A 172 14.61 17.39 11.96
C VAL A 172 15.53 17.63 10.76
N SER A 173 16.59 18.42 10.93
CA SER A 173 17.52 18.80 9.85
C SER A 173 18.18 17.59 9.19
N ALA A 174 18.56 16.59 9.98
CA ALA A 174 19.19 15.36 9.48
C ALA A 174 18.29 14.53 8.55
N TYR A 175 16.96 14.71 8.62
CA TYR A 175 16.07 13.98 7.72
C TYR A 175 16.04 14.56 6.30
N LEU A 176 16.54 15.77 6.09
CA LEU A 176 16.70 16.36 4.76
C LEU A 176 17.87 15.71 3.98
N ASP A 177 18.77 15.00 4.66
CA ASP A 177 19.83 14.22 4.02
C ASP A 177 19.29 12.91 3.36
N LEU A 178 18.09 12.50 3.73
CA LEU A 178 17.40 11.38 3.06
C LEU A 178 16.96 11.83 1.66
N SER A 179 17.39 11.09 0.63
CA SER A 179 17.02 11.42 -0.75
C SER A 179 15.54 11.09 -0.99
N ALA A 180 14.68 12.09 -0.97
CA ALA A 180 13.24 11.98 -1.22
C ALA A 180 12.75 13.12 -2.12
N SER A 181 11.59 12.90 -2.77
CA SER A 181 10.94 13.93 -3.60
C SER A 181 10.13 14.93 -2.78
N HIS A 182 9.65 14.51 -1.62
CA HIS A 182 8.75 15.29 -0.78
C HIS A 182 9.11 15.16 0.71
N TYR A 183 9.03 16.29 1.43
CA TYR A 183 9.32 16.34 2.87
C TYR A 183 8.15 16.98 3.61
N PHE A 184 7.61 16.28 4.61
CA PHE A 184 6.48 16.73 5.40
C PHE A 184 6.79 16.69 6.88
N LEU A 185 6.38 17.77 7.58
CA LEU A 185 6.25 17.77 9.04
C LEU A 185 4.79 17.62 9.43
N GLN A 186 4.54 16.73 10.36
CA GLN A 186 3.22 16.41 10.84
C GLN A 186 3.11 16.73 12.34
N PRO A 187 2.13 17.54 12.77
CA PRO A 187 1.87 17.75 14.17
C PRO A 187 1.53 16.43 14.88
N CYS A 188 2.07 16.24 16.09
CA CYS A 188 1.77 15.07 16.89
C CYS A 188 0.30 15.10 17.31
N SER A 189 -0.52 14.23 16.74
CA SER A 189 -1.97 14.14 17.00
C SER A 189 -2.69 15.50 16.91
N CYS A 190 -2.25 16.40 16.04
CA CYS A 190 -2.75 17.76 15.84
C CYS A 190 -2.56 18.70 17.06
N ALA A 191 -1.84 18.28 18.10
CA ALA A 191 -1.75 19.04 19.36
C ALA A 191 -0.82 20.27 19.26
N ASN A 192 0.23 20.21 18.41
CA ASN A 192 1.24 21.27 18.27
C ASN A 192 1.26 21.88 16.85
N THR A 193 0.09 22.03 16.24
CA THR A 193 -0.04 22.51 14.85
C THR A 193 0.56 23.91 14.63
N GLU A 194 0.35 24.83 15.57
CA GLU A 194 0.88 26.20 15.48
C GLU A 194 2.42 26.21 15.49
N GLU A 195 3.03 25.38 16.33
CA GLU A 195 4.49 25.23 16.41
C GLU A 195 5.07 24.69 15.10
N VAL A 196 4.44 23.65 14.53
CA VAL A 196 4.84 23.07 13.25
C VAL A 196 4.72 24.07 12.12
N ILE A 197 3.64 24.86 12.07
CA ILE A 197 3.47 25.93 11.08
C ILE A 197 4.57 26.98 11.23
N ALA A 198 4.85 27.42 12.46
CA ALA A 198 5.90 28.41 12.72
C ALA A 198 7.29 27.90 12.28
N TYR A 199 7.56 26.61 12.49
CA TYR A 199 8.80 25.97 12.04
C TYR A 199 8.87 25.94 10.50
N ILE A 200 7.82 25.47 9.81
CA ILE A 200 7.79 25.38 8.34
C ILE A 200 7.97 26.74 7.68
N LEU A 201 7.40 27.80 8.24
CA LEU A 201 7.55 29.16 7.68
C LEU A 201 8.99 29.67 7.74
N GLN A 202 9.84 29.11 8.59
CA GLN A 202 11.26 29.39 8.67
C GLN A 202 12.13 28.37 7.89
N HIS A 203 11.54 27.22 7.52
CA HIS A 203 12.18 26.08 6.84
C HIS A 203 11.34 25.63 5.65
N PRO A 204 11.34 26.39 4.52
CA PRO A 204 10.41 26.19 3.39
C PRO A 204 10.65 24.90 2.59
N GLU A 205 11.68 24.13 2.87
CA GLU A 205 11.91 22.79 2.39
C GLU A 205 10.87 21.79 2.90
N TRP A 206 10.25 22.08 4.05
CA TRP A 206 9.19 21.26 4.65
C TRP A 206 7.81 21.72 4.21
N ARG A 207 6.91 20.77 4.08
CA ARG A 207 5.48 20.96 3.85
C ARG A 207 4.68 20.48 5.07
N LEU A 208 3.51 21.07 5.30
CA LEU A 208 2.62 20.64 6.37
C LEU A 208 1.86 19.37 5.95
N SER A 209 1.92 18.33 6.75
CA SER A 209 1.00 17.19 6.73
C SER A 209 0.06 17.29 7.93
N LEU A 210 -1.24 17.30 7.69
CA LEU A 210 -2.22 17.18 8.77
C LEU A 210 -2.74 15.74 8.84
N GLN A 211 -3.29 15.35 9.99
CA GLN A 211 -4.07 14.13 10.13
C GLN A 211 -5.54 14.46 9.84
N THR A 212 -5.86 14.68 8.55
CA THR A 212 -7.19 15.16 8.14
C THR A 212 -8.30 14.17 8.48
N HIS A 213 -8.02 12.88 8.52
CA HIS A 213 -8.95 11.84 8.98
C HIS A 213 -9.43 12.12 10.41
N LYS A 214 -8.56 12.56 11.32
CA LYS A 214 -8.95 12.95 12.70
C LYS A 214 -9.84 14.18 12.72
N LEU A 215 -9.58 15.19 11.86
CA LEU A 215 -10.39 16.38 11.75
C LEU A 215 -11.78 16.08 11.17
N LEU A 216 -11.87 15.14 10.23
CA LEU A 216 -13.10 14.71 9.58
C LEU A 216 -13.85 13.62 10.35
N GLN A 217 -13.24 13.04 11.39
CA GLN A 217 -13.77 11.92 12.19
C GLN A 217 -14.12 10.70 11.34
N ILE A 218 -13.27 10.40 10.37
CA ILE A 218 -13.34 9.19 9.51
C ILE A 218 -12.24 8.21 9.91
N PRO A 219 -12.40 6.91 9.54
CA PRO A 219 -11.35 5.89 9.79
C PRO A 219 -10.01 6.27 9.19
#